data_4891de242536939b987b8688d905ac3c
#
_entry.id   4891de242536939b987b8688d905ac3c
#
_cell.length_a   1.000
_cell.length_b   1.000
_cell.length_c   1.000
_cell.angle_alpha   90.00
_cell.angle_beta   90.00
_cell.angle_gamma   90.00
#
_symmetry.space_group_name_H-M   'P 1'
#
loop_
_entity.id
_entity.type
_entity.pdbx_description
1 polymer ?
#
loop_
_entity_poly.entity_id
_entity_poly.type
_entity_poly.pdbx_seq_one_letter_code
_entity_poly.pdbx_strand_id
1 'polypeptide(L)'
;MRSAESDGGLVTRFDGRFRVLVLMAADAVCLFSVWTFTVWAYRALGPGHYKYGAEFYLRLWPVVLVYIALNAMFRLYHGSVMHPAAPVTPPEELRRLVGSSLLTHLGLIAYLALAYQTTEHYSRAVIVISGCLAAFLAQPFRDFARRAAFVLGFARIPVILAGEGDLVRRLERSLSADSYIGFRVVRTLGADIAEIAAAAKETGVKTLVSCLDPRVLRCQMPELVHLFSHIEYMPSGSSFPVSGGQIVSFDGLGGIEMVNQRHFRALRMEKHILDRVLALVAFIVLSPFFVVVPILVKLTSRGPVFYRQDRLGKRGRPIRVWKFRSMYADADERLKAILESDPARRAEWDASFKLRDDPRVTPLGRFLRKTSIDEFPQLFNVFAGDMALVGPRPIVEKEVHYYGSSYETFASVKPGITGLWQASGRSDTDYQRRVALDVHYVLNWSPWMDIWILFRTVYAVVFMRGAR
;
A
#
# COMPACT_ATOMS: atom_id res chain seq x y z
N MET A 1 -2.15 -21.98 31.41
CA MET A 1 -3.60 -22.10 31.64
C MET A 1 -3.96 -21.33 32.90
N ARG A 2 -4.98 -20.48 32.84
CA ARG A 2 -5.52 -19.50 33.82
C ARG A 2 -4.92 -18.09 33.66
N SER A 3 -5.71 -17.24 33.07
CA SER A 3 -6.03 -15.85 33.42
C SER A 3 -6.37 -15.03 32.18
N ALA A 4 -7.57 -15.22 31.61
CA ALA A 4 -8.15 -14.36 30.59
C ALA A 4 -9.70 -14.40 30.61
N GLU A 5 -10.28 -14.44 31.80
CA GLU A 5 -11.75 -14.65 31.99
C GLU A 5 -12.44 -13.54 32.74
N SER A 6 -12.18 -12.26 32.57
CA SER A 6 -13.02 -11.25 33.23
C SER A 6 -13.25 -9.92 32.51
N ASP A 7 -12.71 -9.70 31.28
CA ASP A 7 -12.89 -8.39 30.59
C ASP A 7 -13.82 -8.42 29.37
N GLY A 8 -14.58 -9.52 29.15
CA GLY A 8 -15.27 -9.77 27.86
C GLY A 8 -16.58 -8.98 27.62
N GLY A 9 -17.23 -8.40 28.63
CA GLY A 9 -18.61 -7.98 28.47
C GLY A 9 -18.88 -6.56 27.99
N LEU A 10 -18.01 -5.60 28.28
CA LEU A 10 -18.20 -4.19 27.93
C LEU A 10 -17.42 -3.74 26.72
N VAL A 11 -16.23 -4.35 26.47
CA VAL A 11 -15.31 -3.97 25.40
C VAL A 11 -15.86 -4.35 24.02
N THR A 12 -16.66 -5.42 23.92
CA THR A 12 -17.16 -5.92 22.63
C THR A 12 -18.28 -5.07 21.99
N ARG A 13 -18.98 -4.24 22.77
CA ARG A 13 -20.08 -3.41 22.26
C ARG A 13 -19.63 -2.12 21.57
N PHE A 14 -18.41 -1.65 21.81
CA PHE A 14 -17.93 -0.34 21.36
C PHE A 14 -16.92 -0.37 20.20
N ASP A 15 -16.26 -1.50 19.93
CA ASP A 15 -15.09 -1.56 19.05
C ASP A 15 -15.36 -1.10 17.59
N GLY A 16 -16.44 -1.56 16.96
CA GLY A 16 -16.74 -1.17 15.58
C GLY A 16 -17.23 0.28 15.42
N ARG A 17 -17.90 0.84 16.46
CA ARG A 17 -18.36 2.23 16.45
C ARG A 17 -17.20 3.19 16.63
N PHE A 18 -16.27 2.87 17.53
CA PHE A 18 -15.06 3.66 17.75
C PHE A 18 -14.20 3.76 16.49
N ARG A 19 -14.11 2.71 15.70
CA ARG A 19 -13.35 2.72 14.45
C ARG A 19 -13.87 3.78 13.47
N VAL A 20 -15.17 3.89 13.30
CA VAL A 20 -15.79 4.92 12.45
C VAL A 20 -15.48 6.31 12.99
N LEU A 21 -15.63 6.52 14.28
CA LEU A 21 -15.33 7.81 14.91
C LEU A 21 -13.86 8.20 14.79
N VAL A 22 -12.93 7.24 14.95
CA VAL A 22 -11.49 7.46 14.77
C VAL A 22 -11.19 7.90 13.35
N LEU A 23 -11.78 7.26 12.33
CA LEU A 23 -11.59 7.64 10.94
C LEU A 23 -12.20 9.01 10.62
N MET A 24 -13.41 9.30 11.13
CA MET A 24 -14.04 10.62 10.98
C MET A 24 -13.18 11.73 11.61
N ALA A 25 -12.67 11.47 12.82
CA ALA A 25 -11.78 12.41 13.50
C ALA A 25 -10.48 12.61 12.72
N ALA A 26 -9.88 11.53 12.18
CA ALA A 26 -8.68 11.61 11.35
C ALA A 26 -8.92 12.47 10.10
N ASP A 27 -10.05 12.29 9.43
CA ASP A 27 -10.43 13.08 8.26
C ASP A 27 -10.64 14.56 8.59
N ALA A 28 -11.33 14.84 9.68
CA ALA A 28 -11.55 16.22 10.16
C ALA A 28 -10.22 16.89 10.51
N VAL A 29 -9.35 16.21 11.26
CA VAL A 29 -8.03 16.73 11.65
C VAL A 29 -7.15 16.92 10.41
N CYS A 30 -7.16 15.97 9.47
CA CYS A 30 -6.42 16.09 8.21
C CYS A 30 -6.86 17.33 7.44
N LEU A 31 -8.15 17.49 7.17
CA LEU A 31 -8.67 18.61 6.39
C LEU A 31 -8.39 19.95 7.08
N PHE A 32 -8.61 20.02 8.38
CA PHE A 32 -8.33 21.24 9.15
C PHE A 32 -6.85 21.59 9.17
N SER A 33 -5.96 20.61 9.38
CA SER A 33 -4.50 20.80 9.37
C SER A 33 -4.01 21.26 8.00
N VAL A 34 -4.51 20.65 6.94
CA VAL A 34 -4.16 21.00 5.57
C VAL A 34 -4.61 22.42 5.24
N TRP A 35 -5.80 22.81 5.62
CA TRP A 35 -6.29 24.17 5.40
C TRP A 35 -5.47 25.19 6.16
N THR A 36 -5.25 24.98 7.45
CA THR A 36 -4.45 25.87 8.28
C THR A 36 -3.03 26.05 7.72
N PHE A 37 -2.40 24.92 7.37
CA PHE A 37 -1.07 24.92 6.75
C PHE A 37 -1.05 25.66 5.42
N THR A 38 -2.03 25.42 4.53
CA THR A 38 -2.07 26.05 3.21
C THR A 38 -2.28 27.55 3.31
N VAL A 39 -3.17 27.99 4.21
CA VAL A 39 -3.39 29.41 4.50
C VAL A 39 -2.11 30.05 5.05
N TRP A 40 -1.46 29.40 6.01
CA TRP A 40 -0.20 29.88 6.58
C TRP A 40 0.91 29.96 5.51
N ALA A 41 1.10 28.90 4.73
CA ALA A 41 2.10 28.87 3.67
C ALA A 41 1.85 29.91 2.58
N TYR A 42 0.60 30.11 2.19
CA TYR A 42 0.22 31.15 1.23
C TYR A 42 0.52 32.56 1.76
N ARG A 43 0.35 32.79 3.08
CA ARG A 43 0.70 34.05 3.72
C ARG A 43 2.21 34.27 3.83
N ALA A 44 2.98 33.22 4.09
CA ALA A 44 4.43 33.30 4.28
C ALA A 44 5.20 33.40 2.96
N LEU A 45 4.74 32.72 1.90
CA LEU A 45 5.46 32.58 0.65
C LEU A 45 4.80 33.27 -0.54
N GLY A 46 3.56 33.74 -0.37
CA GLY A 46 2.79 34.35 -1.46
C GLY A 46 3.26 35.76 -1.80
N PRO A 47 3.00 36.24 -3.02
CA PRO A 47 3.38 37.56 -3.48
C PRO A 47 2.60 38.64 -2.71
N GLY A 48 3.09 39.03 -1.53
CA GLY A 48 2.96 40.31 -0.86
C GLY A 48 1.60 40.99 -0.61
N HIS A 49 0.46 40.38 -0.94
CA HIS A 49 -0.84 41.05 -0.81
C HIS A 49 -1.82 40.20 0.00
N TYR A 50 -1.86 40.48 1.31
CA TYR A 50 -2.80 39.87 2.27
C TYR A 50 -4.24 40.37 2.09
N LYS A 51 -4.89 40.07 0.97
CA LYS A 51 -6.31 40.39 0.81
C LYS A 51 -7.25 39.47 1.62
N TYR A 52 -6.76 38.31 2.08
CA TYR A 52 -7.64 37.24 2.62
C TYR A 52 -7.32 36.94 4.09
N GLY A 53 -8.24 37.28 4.99
CA GLY A 53 -8.11 37.00 6.42
C GLY A 53 -8.19 35.49 6.72
N ALA A 54 -7.40 35.02 7.70
CA ALA A 54 -7.52 33.63 8.18
C ALA A 54 -8.93 33.30 8.70
N GLU A 55 -9.61 34.31 9.23
CA GLU A 55 -10.99 34.23 9.75
C GLU A 55 -11.99 33.75 8.69
N PHE A 56 -11.82 34.16 7.43
CA PHE A 56 -12.67 33.71 6.35
C PHE A 56 -12.62 32.16 6.19
N TYR A 57 -11.43 31.59 6.19
CA TYR A 57 -11.26 30.14 6.05
C TYR A 57 -11.72 29.36 7.29
N LEU A 58 -11.62 29.95 8.48
CA LEU A 58 -12.16 29.36 9.70
C LEU A 58 -13.70 29.27 9.67
N ARG A 59 -14.37 30.26 9.04
CA ARG A 59 -15.84 30.23 8.85
C ARG A 59 -16.29 29.13 7.88
N LEU A 60 -15.40 28.58 7.08
CA LEU A 60 -15.69 27.46 6.18
C LEU A 60 -15.64 26.10 6.88
N TRP A 61 -15.58 26.04 8.23
CA TRP A 61 -15.60 24.79 8.99
C TRP A 61 -16.72 23.82 8.57
N PRO A 62 -17.95 24.25 8.11
CA PRO A 62 -18.99 23.32 7.69
C PRO A 62 -18.58 22.43 6.51
N VAL A 63 -17.58 22.82 5.73
CA VAL A 63 -17.02 21.99 4.63
C VAL A 63 -16.42 20.69 5.17
N VAL A 64 -15.94 20.66 6.42
CA VAL A 64 -15.50 19.44 7.09
C VAL A 64 -16.66 18.44 7.20
N LEU A 65 -17.85 18.90 7.53
CA LEU A 65 -19.05 18.05 7.60
C LEU A 65 -19.44 17.51 6.21
N VAL A 66 -19.34 18.36 5.17
CA VAL A 66 -19.60 17.95 3.78
C VAL A 66 -18.58 16.89 3.36
N TYR A 67 -17.30 17.08 3.67
CA TYR A 67 -16.25 16.11 3.39
C TYR A 67 -16.49 14.76 4.09
N ILE A 68 -16.87 14.78 5.36
CA ILE A 68 -17.23 13.58 6.13
C ILE A 68 -18.47 12.90 5.51
N ALA A 69 -19.48 13.67 5.14
CA ALA A 69 -20.68 13.13 4.51
C ALA A 69 -20.37 12.47 3.14
N LEU A 70 -19.55 13.11 2.32
CA LEU A 70 -19.10 12.53 1.06
C LEU A 70 -18.26 11.27 1.28
N ASN A 71 -17.35 11.28 2.24
CA ASN A 71 -16.60 10.08 2.61
C ASN A 71 -17.52 8.93 3.05
N ALA A 72 -18.62 9.22 3.76
CA ALA A 72 -19.64 8.24 4.11
C ALA A 72 -20.35 7.71 2.85
N MET A 73 -20.77 8.59 1.92
CA MET A 73 -21.38 8.19 0.64
C MET A 73 -20.43 7.32 -0.21
N PHE A 74 -19.15 7.62 -0.21
CA PHE A 74 -18.11 6.80 -0.87
C PHE A 74 -17.78 5.51 -0.11
N ARG A 75 -18.54 5.19 0.95
CA ARG A 75 -18.37 3.98 1.78
C ARG A 75 -16.96 3.88 2.37
N LEU A 76 -16.40 4.99 2.82
CA LEU A 76 -15.07 5.07 3.41
C LEU A 76 -15.06 4.83 4.92
N TYR A 77 -16.22 4.81 5.57
CA TYR A 77 -16.37 4.50 6.98
C TYR A 77 -16.93 3.09 7.14
N HIS A 78 -16.03 2.15 7.44
CA HIS A 78 -16.35 0.74 7.59
C HIS A 78 -16.58 0.43 9.07
N GLY A 79 -17.65 -0.25 9.36
CA GLY A 79 -17.99 -0.68 10.72
C GLY A 79 -19.48 -0.90 10.90
N SER A 80 -19.85 -1.39 12.06
CA SER A 80 -21.22 -1.84 12.38
C SER A 80 -22.32 -0.76 12.33
N VAL A 81 -21.96 0.51 12.19
CA VAL A 81 -22.93 1.62 12.26
C VAL A 81 -23.34 2.15 10.90
N MET A 82 -22.39 2.37 9.99
CA MET A 82 -22.69 3.00 8.70
C MET A 82 -22.60 2.03 7.52
N HIS A 83 -21.54 1.28 7.43
CA HIS A 83 -21.37 0.24 6.40
C HIS A 83 -20.63 -0.93 7.04
N PRO A 84 -21.35 -1.98 7.30
CA PRO A 84 -20.77 -3.14 7.95
C PRO A 84 -19.87 -4.00 7.06
N ALA A 85 -19.48 -3.55 5.91
CA ALA A 85 -18.60 -4.29 5.01
C ALA A 85 -17.14 -4.28 5.47
N ALA A 86 -16.38 -5.26 5.00
CA ALA A 86 -14.93 -5.31 5.12
C ALA A 86 -14.27 -4.02 4.59
N PRO A 87 -13.11 -3.63 5.14
CA PRO A 87 -12.37 -2.49 4.62
C PRO A 87 -12.02 -2.74 3.15
N VAL A 88 -12.20 -1.72 2.34
CA VAL A 88 -11.73 -1.74 0.94
C VAL A 88 -10.22 -1.82 0.89
N THR A 89 -9.67 -2.31 -0.21
CA THR A 89 -8.21 -2.35 -0.39
C THR A 89 -7.61 -0.94 -0.32
N PRO A 90 -6.36 -0.78 0.18
CA PRO A 90 -5.74 0.54 0.29
C PRO A 90 -5.70 1.36 -1.01
N PRO A 91 -5.47 0.78 -2.20
CA PRO A 91 -5.57 1.52 -3.45
C PRO A 91 -6.98 2.02 -3.76
N GLU A 92 -8.00 1.23 -3.45
CA GLU A 92 -9.39 1.62 -3.63
C GLU A 92 -9.82 2.69 -2.63
N GLU A 93 -9.34 2.61 -1.39
CA GLU A 93 -9.55 3.66 -0.39
C GLU A 93 -8.97 4.99 -0.86
N LEU A 94 -7.72 4.97 -1.36
CA LEU A 94 -7.07 6.16 -1.92
C LEU A 94 -7.88 6.75 -3.07
N ARG A 95 -8.35 5.92 -4.00
CA ARG A 95 -9.21 6.36 -5.12
C ARG A 95 -10.44 7.12 -4.63
N ARG A 96 -11.13 6.56 -3.63
CA ARG A 96 -12.34 7.15 -3.07
C ARG A 96 -12.05 8.45 -2.30
N LEU A 97 -10.95 8.50 -1.55
CA LEU A 97 -10.49 9.71 -0.85
C LEU A 97 -10.16 10.85 -1.81
N VAL A 98 -9.46 10.54 -2.90
CA VAL A 98 -9.20 11.54 -3.95
C VAL A 98 -10.50 12.03 -4.57
N GLY A 99 -11.42 11.13 -4.91
CA GLY A 99 -12.73 11.49 -5.47
C GLY A 99 -13.56 12.37 -4.53
N SER A 100 -13.64 12.04 -3.25
CA SER A 100 -14.38 12.82 -2.26
C SER A 100 -13.73 14.18 -2.01
N SER A 101 -12.39 14.24 -1.95
CA SER A 101 -11.66 15.50 -1.80
C SER A 101 -11.87 16.43 -2.99
N LEU A 102 -11.75 15.92 -4.21
CA LEU A 102 -12.02 16.69 -5.42
C LEU A 102 -13.45 17.22 -5.44
N LEU A 103 -14.44 16.37 -5.16
CA LEU A 103 -15.83 16.78 -5.15
C LEU A 103 -16.13 17.85 -4.09
N THR A 104 -15.54 17.69 -2.87
CA THR A 104 -15.66 18.70 -1.81
C THR A 104 -15.11 20.06 -2.23
N HIS A 105 -13.91 20.09 -2.79
CA HIS A 105 -13.23 21.34 -3.11
C HIS A 105 -13.79 22.00 -4.38
N LEU A 106 -14.19 21.22 -5.38
CA LEU A 106 -14.91 21.72 -6.55
C LEU A 106 -16.27 22.30 -6.15
N GLY A 107 -17.01 21.61 -5.28
CA GLY A 107 -18.27 22.10 -4.73
C GLY A 107 -18.07 23.39 -3.92
N LEU A 108 -17.00 23.49 -3.15
CA LEU A 108 -16.64 24.72 -2.43
C LEU A 108 -16.32 25.86 -3.38
N ILE A 109 -15.53 25.62 -4.43
CA ILE A 109 -15.24 26.63 -5.46
C ILE A 109 -16.54 27.12 -6.13
N ALA A 110 -17.42 26.18 -6.51
CA ALA A 110 -18.70 26.53 -7.12
C ALA A 110 -19.59 27.34 -6.17
N TYR A 111 -19.68 26.93 -4.90
CA TYR A 111 -20.40 27.67 -3.87
C TYR A 111 -19.88 29.09 -3.70
N LEU A 112 -18.56 29.23 -3.55
CA LEU A 112 -17.94 30.56 -3.36
C LEU A 112 -18.07 31.44 -4.61
N ALA A 113 -18.04 30.87 -5.81
CA ALA A 113 -18.26 31.62 -7.04
C ALA A 113 -19.70 32.15 -7.17
N LEU A 114 -20.67 31.40 -6.64
CA LEU A 114 -22.08 31.81 -6.63
C LEU A 114 -22.39 32.78 -5.47
N ALA A 115 -21.80 32.55 -4.29
CA ALA A 115 -22.05 33.37 -3.10
C ALA A 115 -21.31 34.70 -3.12
N TYR A 116 -20.13 34.72 -3.72
CA TYR A 116 -19.27 35.93 -3.80
C TYR A 116 -18.93 36.20 -5.25
N GLN A 117 -19.55 37.17 -5.84
CA GLN A 117 -19.36 37.56 -7.25
C GLN A 117 -17.92 38.03 -7.56
N THR A 118 -17.14 38.37 -6.54
CA THR A 118 -15.74 38.79 -6.66
C THR A 118 -14.81 37.87 -5.90
N THR A 119 -13.56 37.74 -6.37
CA THR A 119 -12.52 36.93 -5.71
C THR A 119 -11.78 37.71 -4.61
N GLU A 120 -12.31 38.84 -4.17
CA GLU A 120 -11.67 39.66 -3.17
C GLU A 120 -11.65 39.05 -1.75
N HIS A 121 -12.52 38.08 -1.49
CA HIS A 121 -12.67 37.46 -0.18
C HIS A 121 -11.92 36.17 0.00
N TYR A 122 -11.46 35.50 -1.08
CA TYR A 122 -10.79 34.21 -1.00
C TYR A 122 -9.79 33.97 -2.14
N SER A 123 -8.78 33.13 -1.88
CA SER A 123 -7.81 32.67 -2.89
C SER A 123 -8.21 31.32 -3.46
N ARG A 124 -8.44 31.24 -4.76
CA ARG A 124 -8.68 29.98 -5.48
C ARG A 124 -7.49 29.03 -5.33
N ALA A 125 -6.27 29.56 -5.34
CA ALA A 125 -5.06 28.78 -5.17
C ALA A 125 -5.04 28.04 -3.82
N VAL A 126 -5.43 28.71 -2.73
CA VAL A 126 -5.53 28.06 -1.40
C VAL A 126 -6.48 26.88 -1.43
N ILE A 127 -7.65 27.04 -2.06
CA ILE A 127 -8.65 25.96 -2.12
C ILE A 127 -8.15 24.78 -2.98
N VAL A 128 -7.56 25.07 -4.15
CA VAL A 128 -7.03 24.02 -5.03
C VAL A 128 -5.87 23.26 -4.37
N ILE A 129 -4.91 24.01 -3.81
CA ILE A 129 -3.74 23.39 -3.15
C ILE A 129 -4.19 22.58 -1.93
N SER A 130 -5.12 23.09 -1.12
CA SER A 130 -5.65 22.34 0.02
C SER A 130 -6.39 21.08 -0.42
N GLY A 131 -7.13 21.13 -1.51
CA GLY A 131 -7.80 19.95 -2.08
C GLY A 131 -6.81 18.87 -2.53
N CYS A 132 -5.76 19.28 -3.24
CA CYS A 132 -4.68 18.36 -3.63
C CYS A 132 -3.96 17.76 -2.41
N LEU A 133 -3.59 18.60 -1.44
CA LEU A 133 -2.93 18.14 -0.22
C LEU A 133 -3.83 17.21 0.61
N ALA A 134 -5.11 17.54 0.77
CA ALA A 134 -6.07 16.69 1.47
C ALA A 134 -6.22 15.32 0.79
N ALA A 135 -6.30 15.29 -0.54
CA ALA A 135 -6.38 14.06 -1.31
C ALA A 135 -5.20 13.10 -1.04
N PHE A 136 -3.99 13.66 -0.90
CA PHE A 136 -2.77 12.86 -0.67
C PHE A 136 -2.52 12.55 0.81
N LEU A 137 -2.86 13.47 1.72
CA LEU A 137 -2.54 13.31 3.14
C LEU A 137 -3.62 12.55 3.92
N ALA A 138 -4.85 12.45 3.41
CA ALA A 138 -5.93 11.74 4.10
C ALA A 138 -5.56 10.27 4.39
N GLN A 139 -4.94 9.57 3.43
CA GLN A 139 -4.52 8.18 3.63
C GLN A 139 -3.48 8.01 4.76
N PRO A 140 -2.35 8.76 4.80
CA PRO A 140 -1.41 8.73 5.91
C PRO A 140 -2.04 9.06 7.28
N PHE A 141 -2.93 10.06 7.34
CA PHE A 141 -3.63 10.40 8.58
C PHE A 141 -4.51 9.26 9.07
N ARG A 142 -5.26 8.61 8.18
CA ARG A 142 -6.06 7.43 8.50
C ARG A 142 -5.21 6.24 8.92
N ASP A 143 -4.08 5.98 8.24
CA ASP A 143 -3.17 4.89 8.58
C ASP A 143 -2.53 5.11 9.96
N PHE A 144 -2.16 6.36 10.27
CA PHE A 144 -1.68 6.72 11.60
C PHE A 144 -2.76 6.51 12.67
N ALA A 145 -3.96 7.01 12.43
CA ALA A 145 -5.08 6.89 13.36
C ALA A 145 -5.47 5.41 13.61
N ARG A 146 -5.50 4.58 12.57
CA ARG A 146 -5.72 3.13 12.69
C ARG A 146 -4.66 2.46 13.54
N ARG A 147 -3.38 2.78 13.29
CA ARG A 147 -2.27 2.20 14.08
C ARG A 147 -2.32 2.63 15.53
N ALA A 148 -2.58 3.91 15.79
CA ALA A 148 -2.72 4.42 17.15
C ALA A 148 -3.88 3.73 17.87
N ALA A 149 -5.04 3.64 17.25
CA ALA A 149 -6.20 2.95 17.81
C ALA A 149 -5.95 1.44 18.04
N PHE A 150 -5.23 0.80 17.11
CA PHE A 150 -4.85 -0.61 17.23
C PHE A 150 -3.89 -0.86 18.39
N VAL A 151 -2.87 -0.02 18.56
CA VAL A 151 -1.90 -0.12 19.67
C VAL A 151 -2.57 0.14 21.02
N LEU A 152 -3.49 1.10 21.07
CA LEU A 152 -4.27 1.42 22.27
C LEU A 152 -5.37 0.39 22.59
N GLY A 153 -5.55 -0.64 21.75
CA GLY A 153 -6.54 -1.69 21.94
C GLY A 153 -7.97 -1.32 21.55
N PHE A 154 -8.17 -0.11 20.99
CA PHE A 154 -9.47 0.36 20.50
C PHE A 154 -9.71 -0.06 19.04
N ALA A 155 -10.97 -0.01 18.62
CA ALA A 155 -11.36 -0.17 17.21
C ALA A 155 -11.02 -1.53 16.59
N ARG A 156 -10.97 -2.60 17.37
CA ARG A 156 -10.84 -3.96 16.87
C ARG A 156 -12.23 -4.59 16.69
N ILE A 157 -12.49 -5.16 15.51
CA ILE A 157 -13.75 -5.84 15.21
C ILE A 157 -13.60 -7.31 15.59
N PRO A 158 -14.38 -7.80 16.57
CA PRO A 158 -14.33 -9.21 16.95
C PRO A 158 -14.89 -10.08 15.82
N VAL A 159 -14.16 -11.14 15.45
CA VAL A 159 -14.56 -12.09 14.42
C VAL A 159 -14.42 -13.52 14.89
N ILE A 160 -15.29 -14.40 14.38
CA ILE A 160 -15.14 -15.85 14.48
C ILE A 160 -14.52 -16.33 13.17
N LEU A 161 -13.48 -17.14 13.25
CA LEU A 161 -12.81 -17.74 12.09
C LEU A 161 -13.26 -19.20 11.99
N ALA A 162 -13.89 -19.60 10.87
CA ALA A 162 -14.36 -20.96 10.65
C ALA A 162 -13.58 -21.63 9.52
N GLY A 163 -13.06 -22.81 9.78
CA GLY A 163 -12.32 -23.62 8.82
C GLY A 163 -11.16 -24.38 9.47
N GLU A 164 -10.41 -25.12 8.64
CA GLU A 164 -9.33 -25.97 9.09
C GLU A 164 -8.09 -25.83 8.20
N GLY A 165 -6.94 -26.26 8.73
CA GLY A 165 -5.69 -26.35 7.98
C GLY A 165 -4.79 -25.11 8.04
N ASP A 166 -3.77 -25.12 7.18
CA ASP A 166 -2.70 -24.07 7.18
C ASP A 166 -3.20 -22.68 6.79
N LEU A 167 -4.21 -22.62 5.93
CA LEU A 167 -4.80 -21.35 5.52
C LEU A 167 -5.39 -20.59 6.72
N VAL A 168 -6.13 -21.30 7.56
CA VAL A 168 -6.78 -20.73 8.76
C VAL A 168 -5.72 -20.22 9.72
N ARG A 169 -4.65 -20.98 9.98
CA ARG A 169 -3.53 -20.54 10.82
C ARG A 169 -2.79 -19.32 10.27
N ARG A 170 -2.65 -19.22 8.95
CA ARG A 170 -2.06 -18.03 8.30
C ARG A 170 -2.97 -16.83 8.41
N LEU A 171 -4.28 -17.02 8.18
CA LEU A 171 -5.27 -15.96 8.30
C LEU A 171 -5.38 -15.44 9.73
N GLU A 172 -5.44 -16.32 10.72
CA GLU A 172 -5.50 -15.94 12.13
C GLU A 172 -4.34 -15.02 12.53
N ARG A 173 -3.12 -15.39 12.13
CA ARG A 173 -1.93 -14.55 12.34
C ARG A 173 -2.00 -13.23 11.57
N SER A 174 -2.43 -13.26 10.31
CA SER A 174 -2.52 -12.08 9.48
C SER A 174 -3.58 -11.10 9.96
N LEU A 175 -4.78 -11.60 10.28
CA LEU A 175 -5.91 -10.79 10.77
C LEU A 175 -5.60 -10.15 12.12
N SER A 176 -4.93 -10.88 13.01
CA SER A 176 -4.56 -10.39 14.34
C SER A 176 -3.42 -9.37 14.32
N ALA A 177 -2.58 -9.37 13.29
CA ALA A 177 -1.42 -8.47 13.16
C ALA A 177 -1.71 -7.21 12.32
N ASP A 178 -2.74 -7.24 11.48
CA ASP A 178 -3.00 -6.16 10.53
C ASP A 178 -3.91 -5.08 11.12
N SER A 179 -3.32 -3.93 11.43
CA SER A 179 -4.04 -2.75 11.92
C SER A 179 -4.98 -2.15 10.87
N TYR A 180 -4.74 -2.39 9.57
CA TYR A 180 -5.59 -1.89 8.50
C TYR A 180 -6.94 -2.61 8.47
N ILE A 181 -6.92 -3.95 8.53
CA ILE A 181 -8.12 -4.79 8.62
C ILE A 181 -8.77 -4.58 10.00
N GLY A 182 -7.96 -4.61 11.08
CA GLY A 182 -8.40 -4.35 12.44
C GLY A 182 -9.34 -5.41 13.00
N PHE A 183 -9.23 -6.66 12.55
CA PHE A 183 -9.97 -7.78 13.12
C PHE A 183 -9.26 -8.33 14.35
N ARG A 184 -10.08 -8.82 15.29
CA ARG A 184 -9.62 -9.61 16.42
C ARG A 184 -10.31 -10.96 16.38
N VAL A 185 -9.54 -12.01 16.09
CA VAL A 185 -10.07 -13.37 16.14
C VAL A 185 -10.38 -13.72 17.59
N VAL A 186 -11.66 -13.98 17.88
CA VAL A 186 -12.16 -14.35 19.22
C VAL A 186 -12.12 -15.86 19.39
N ARG A 187 -12.54 -16.60 18.36
CA ARG A 187 -12.47 -18.07 18.31
C ARG A 187 -12.16 -18.53 16.90
N THR A 188 -11.38 -19.62 16.81
CA THR A 188 -11.15 -20.37 15.60
C THR A 188 -11.83 -21.73 15.75
N LEU A 189 -12.73 -22.06 14.82
CA LEU A 189 -13.60 -23.23 14.88
C LEU A 189 -13.51 -24.05 13.60
N GLY A 190 -13.87 -25.33 13.68
CA GLY A 190 -13.97 -26.21 12.50
C GLY A 190 -15.22 -25.93 11.65
N ALA A 191 -15.69 -26.96 10.96
CA ALA A 191 -16.84 -26.88 10.06
C ALA A 191 -18.19 -27.15 10.76
N ASP A 192 -18.22 -27.41 12.07
CA ASP A 192 -19.45 -27.71 12.80
C ASP A 192 -20.28 -26.45 13.05
N ILE A 193 -21.45 -26.41 12.43
CA ILE A 193 -22.40 -25.30 12.56
C ILE A 193 -22.91 -25.11 13.99
N ALA A 194 -23.05 -26.21 14.76
CA ALA A 194 -23.53 -26.13 16.12
C ALA A 194 -22.52 -25.43 17.04
N GLU A 195 -21.22 -25.71 16.86
CA GLU A 195 -20.14 -25.02 17.56
C GLU A 195 -20.07 -23.54 17.16
N ILE A 196 -20.19 -23.26 15.87
CA ILE A 196 -20.18 -21.88 15.33
C ILE A 196 -21.36 -21.08 15.90
N ALA A 197 -22.56 -21.69 15.93
CA ALA A 197 -23.77 -21.06 16.48
C ALA A 197 -23.67 -20.84 17.98
N ALA A 198 -23.16 -21.80 18.73
CA ALA A 198 -22.92 -21.66 20.16
C ALA A 198 -21.93 -20.53 20.46
N ALA A 199 -20.81 -20.51 19.77
CA ALA A 199 -19.79 -19.45 19.91
C ALA A 199 -20.34 -18.07 19.55
N ALA A 200 -21.13 -17.96 18.48
CA ALA A 200 -21.77 -16.69 18.09
C ALA A 200 -22.72 -16.15 19.18
N LYS A 201 -23.51 -17.04 19.77
CA LYS A 201 -24.44 -16.67 20.87
C LYS A 201 -23.70 -16.31 22.16
N GLU A 202 -22.68 -17.07 22.53
CA GLU A 202 -21.88 -16.84 23.73
C GLU A 202 -21.06 -15.55 23.64
N THR A 203 -20.40 -15.31 22.52
CA THR A 203 -19.50 -14.16 22.35
C THR A 203 -20.21 -12.90 21.87
N GLY A 204 -21.43 -13.01 21.32
CA GLY A 204 -22.15 -11.90 20.68
C GLY A 204 -21.52 -11.37 19.40
N VAL A 205 -20.53 -12.08 18.85
CA VAL A 205 -19.83 -11.71 17.61
C VAL A 205 -20.77 -11.76 16.41
N LYS A 206 -20.71 -10.74 15.56
CA LYS A 206 -21.60 -10.57 14.39
C LYS A 206 -20.89 -10.76 13.05
N THR A 207 -19.59 -11.03 13.06
CA THR A 207 -18.78 -11.20 11.86
C THR A 207 -18.14 -12.59 11.83
N LEU A 208 -18.39 -13.32 10.76
CA LEU A 208 -17.80 -14.62 10.49
C LEU A 208 -16.81 -14.50 9.31
N VAL A 209 -15.59 -14.98 9.49
CA VAL A 209 -14.65 -15.21 8.39
C VAL A 209 -14.62 -16.70 8.12
N SER A 210 -15.10 -17.12 6.97
CA SER A 210 -15.28 -18.54 6.62
C SER A 210 -14.25 -18.97 5.57
N CYS A 211 -13.49 -20.01 5.90
CA CYS A 211 -12.60 -20.75 5.00
C CYS A 211 -13.11 -22.16 4.70
N LEU A 212 -14.39 -22.39 4.93
CA LEU A 212 -15.04 -23.69 4.73
C LEU A 212 -15.08 -24.06 3.25
N ASP A 213 -15.23 -25.37 2.98
CA ASP A 213 -15.53 -25.83 1.62
C ASP A 213 -16.82 -25.17 1.11
N PRO A 214 -16.87 -24.73 -0.17
CA PRO A 214 -18.07 -24.07 -0.71
C PRO A 214 -19.36 -24.90 -0.59
N ARG A 215 -19.24 -26.22 -0.64
CA ARG A 215 -20.39 -27.13 -0.50
C ARG A 215 -20.94 -27.12 0.93
N VAL A 216 -20.04 -27.15 1.92
CA VAL A 216 -20.39 -27.08 3.34
C VAL A 216 -21.00 -25.71 3.64
N LEU A 217 -20.34 -24.62 3.20
CA LEU A 217 -20.82 -23.27 3.39
C LEU A 217 -22.22 -23.06 2.81
N ARG A 218 -22.48 -23.60 1.59
CA ARG A 218 -23.80 -23.50 0.94
C ARG A 218 -24.89 -24.16 1.78
N CYS A 219 -24.63 -25.34 2.32
CA CYS A 219 -25.61 -26.06 3.15
C CYS A 219 -25.90 -25.32 4.46
N GLN A 220 -24.88 -24.66 5.03
CA GLN A 220 -24.99 -23.95 6.31
C GLN A 220 -25.45 -22.49 6.19
N MET A 221 -25.45 -21.94 4.97
CA MET A 221 -25.74 -20.52 4.73
C MET A 221 -27.07 -20.03 5.34
N PRO A 222 -28.21 -20.78 5.26
CA PRO A 222 -29.45 -20.33 5.84
C PRO A 222 -29.36 -20.06 7.34
N GLU A 223 -28.62 -20.87 8.09
CA GLU A 223 -28.42 -20.69 9.53
C GLU A 223 -27.41 -19.59 9.82
N LEU A 224 -26.32 -19.53 9.08
CA LEU A 224 -25.27 -18.53 9.26
C LEU A 224 -25.77 -17.10 9.04
N VAL A 225 -26.65 -16.86 8.07
CA VAL A 225 -27.23 -15.55 7.76
C VAL A 225 -28.10 -15.06 8.93
N HIS A 226 -28.72 -15.95 9.70
CA HIS A 226 -29.49 -15.56 10.89
C HIS A 226 -28.60 -15.23 12.09
N LEU A 227 -27.40 -15.79 12.16
CA LEU A 227 -26.47 -15.60 13.29
C LEU A 227 -25.54 -14.40 13.08
N PHE A 228 -25.05 -14.20 11.86
CA PHE A 228 -24.05 -13.22 11.54
C PHE A 228 -24.59 -12.14 10.61
N SER A 229 -24.26 -10.89 10.94
CA SER A 229 -24.56 -9.74 10.06
C SER A 229 -23.58 -9.66 8.90
N HIS A 230 -22.39 -10.26 9.05
CA HIS A 230 -21.30 -10.24 8.07
C HIS A 230 -20.70 -11.63 7.96
N ILE A 231 -20.66 -12.15 6.72
CA ILE A 231 -20.00 -13.40 6.39
C ILE A 231 -19.00 -13.10 5.31
N GLU A 232 -17.71 -13.18 5.64
CA GLU A 232 -16.62 -13.03 4.69
C GLU A 232 -16.12 -14.41 4.30
N TYR A 233 -16.23 -14.73 3.02
CA TYR A 233 -15.79 -16.01 2.51
C TYR A 233 -14.39 -15.91 1.90
N MET A 234 -13.47 -16.68 2.42
CA MET A 234 -12.11 -16.85 1.93
C MET A 234 -11.96 -18.24 1.31
N PRO A 235 -11.95 -18.35 -0.02
CA PRO A 235 -11.81 -19.67 -0.67
C PRO A 235 -10.47 -20.31 -0.34
N SER A 236 -10.51 -21.59 0.06
CA SER A 236 -9.32 -22.38 0.31
C SER A 236 -8.56 -22.63 -1.00
N GLY A 237 -7.28 -22.32 -1.00
CA GLY A 237 -6.33 -22.85 -2.00
C GLY A 237 -6.06 -22.00 -3.23
N SER A 238 -6.48 -20.73 -3.30
CA SER A 238 -6.20 -19.97 -4.50
C SER A 238 -5.91 -18.49 -4.24
N SER A 239 -4.85 -18.00 -4.85
CA SER A 239 -4.66 -16.62 -5.17
C SER A 239 -5.61 -16.22 -6.31
N PHE A 240 -6.90 -16.06 -6.03
CA PHE A 240 -7.80 -15.47 -7.02
C PHE A 240 -7.44 -13.99 -7.23
N PRO A 241 -7.43 -13.51 -8.48
CA PRO A 241 -7.36 -12.08 -8.74
C PRO A 241 -8.66 -11.44 -8.22
N VAL A 242 -8.55 -10.70 -7.11
CA VAL A 242 -9.72 -10.10 -6.43
C VAL A 242 -9.95 -8.65 -6.86
N SER A 243 -8.94 -7.99 -7.41
CA SER A 243 -9.07 -6.63 -7.89
C SER A 243 -9.92 -6.55 -9.15
N GLY A 244 -11.05 -5.88 -9.03
CA GLY A 244 -12.01 -5.73 -10.12
C GLY A 244 -13.03 -6.86 -10.23
N GLY A 245 -13.02 -7.83 -9.29
CA GLY A 245 -14.07 -8.83 -9.20
C GLY A 245 -15.39 -8.15 -8.83
N GLN A 246 -16.41 -8.26 -9.69
CA GLN A 246 -17.77 -7.82 -9.40
C GLN A 246 -18.63 -9.04 -9.12
N ILE A 247 -19.51 -8.93 -8.14
CA ILE A 247 -20.55 -9.91 -7.96
C ILE A 247 -21.60 -9.68 -9.05
N VAL A 248 -21.78 -10.67 -9.89
CA VAL A 248 -22.79 -10.66 -10.95
C VAL A 248 -23.86 -11.69 -10.63
N SER A 249 -25.09 -11.40 -11.01
CA SER A 249 -26.20 -12.33 -10.84
C SER A 249 -26.90 -12.51 -12.19
N PHE A 250 -27.02 -13.77 -12.60
CA PHE A 250 -27.75 -14.15 -13.80
C PHE A 250 -28.85 -15.14 -13.37
N ASP A 251 -30.09 -14.75 -13.56
CA ASP A 251 -31.27 -15.58 -13.28
C ASP A 251 -31.26 -16.24 -11.88
N GLY A 252 -30.89 -15.44 -10.88
CA GLY A 252 -30.78 -15.91 -9.49
C GLY A 252 -29.52 -16.70 -9.15
N LEU A 253 -28.64 -16.94 -10.12
CA LEU A 253 -27.34 -17.54 -9.90
C LEU A 253 -26.28 -16.46 -9.65
N GLY A 254 -25.66 -16.47 -8.47
CA GLY A 254 -24.57 -15.57 -8.15
C GLY A 254 -23.24 -16.04 -8.76
N GLY A 255 -22.53 -15.13 -9.38
CA GLY A 255 -21.19 -15.35 -9.94
C GLY A 255 -20.21 -14.24 -9.56
N ILE A 256 -18.94 -14.48 -9.80
CA ILE A 256 -17.89 -13.47 -9.68
C ILE A 256 -17.31 -13.22 -11.06
N GLU A 257 -17.49 -12.02 -11.58
CA GLU A 257 -16.80 -11.60 -12.78
C GLU A 257 -15.34 -11.27 -12.46
N MET A 258 -14.42 -11.93 -13.13
CA MET A 258 -12.99 -11.65 -13.02
C MET A 258 -12.52 -10.95 -14.29
N VAL A 259 -12.17 -9.68 -14.16
CA VAL A 259 -11.71 -8.87 -15.30
C VAL A 259 -10.18 -8.86 -15.33
N ASN A 260 -9.59 -9.44 -16.38
CA ASN A 260 -8.16 -9.30 -16.63
C ASN A 260 -7.89 -7.96 -17.32
N GLN A 261 -7.58 -6.95 -16.54
CA GLN A 261 -7.35 -5.57 -17.00
C GLN A 261 -6.24 -5.45 -18.05
N ARG A 262 -5.32 -6.42 -18.13
CA ARG A 262 -4.18 -6.39 -19.09
C ARG A 262 -4.60 -6.62 -20.55
N HIS A 263 -5.75 -7.21 -20.78
CA HIS A 263 -6.25 -7.40 -22.15
C HIS A 263 -6.76 -6.09 -22.77
N PHE A 264 -7.06 -5.09 -21.96
CA PHE A 264 -7.50 -3.79 -22.46
C PHE A 264 -6.32 -2.91 -22.92
N ARG A 265 -6.28 -2.58 -24.22
CA ARG A 265 -5.25 -1.71 -24.79
C ARG A 265 -5.18 -0.34 -24.10
N ALA A 266 -6.34 0.23 -23.77
CA ALA A 266 -6.46 1.52 -23.12
C ALA A 266 -5.73 1.53 -21.76
N LEU A 267 -5.93 0.52 -20.92
CA LEU A 267 -5.29 0.42 -19.61
C LEU A 267 -3.77 0.22 -19.71
N ARG A 268 -3.30 -0.50 -20.75
CA ARG A 268 -1.86 -0.63 -21.00
C ARG A 268 -1.24 0.69 -21.44
N MET A 269 -1.95 1.47 -22.27
CA MET A 269 -1.50 2.81 -22.66
C MET A 269 -1.49 3.76 -21.46
N GLU A 270 -2.54 3.72 -20.65
CA GLU A 270 -2.63 4.48 -19.40
C GLU A 270 -1.42 4.19 -18.49
N LYS A 271 -1.09 2.91 -18.27
CA LYS A 271 0.12 2.51 -17.52
C LYS A 271 1.39 3.12 -18.10
N HIS A 272 1.57 3.04 -19.42
CA HIS A 272 2.76 3.57 -20.07
C HIS A 272 2.87 5.10 -19.99
N ILE A 273 1.74 5.79 -20.09
CA ILE A 273 1.69 7.26 -19.95
C ILE A 273 1.99 7.64 -18.49
N LEU A 274 1.31 6.98 -17.54
CA LEU A 274 1.48 7.21 -16.12
C LEU A 274 2.95 7.00 -15.69
N ASP A 275 3.55 5.88 -16.07
CA ASP A 275 4.96 5.59 -15.77
C ASP A 275 5.90 6.69 -16.29
N ARG A 276 5.69 7.18 -17.52
CA ARG A 276 6.57 8.20 -18.11
C ARG A 276 6.36 9.58 -17.47
N VAL A 277 5.12 9.96 -17.24
CA VAL A 277 4.79 11.25 -16.59
C VAL A 277 5.36 11.29 -15.17
N LEU A 278 5.10 10.24 -14.38
CA LEU A 278 5.61 10.17 -13.02
C LEU A 278 7.14 10.02 -12.97
N ALA A 279 7.75 9.30 -13.93
CA ALA A 279 9.20 9.23 -14.06
C ALA A 279 9.81 10.58 -14.40
N LEU A 280 9.16 11.38 -15.26
CA LEU A 280 9.61 12.73 -15.58
C LEU A 280 9.56 13.65 -14.35
N VAL A 281 8.45 13.62 -13.63
CA VAL A 281 8.31 14.36 -12.37
C VAL A 281 9.38 13.94 -11.37
N ALA A 282 9.57 12.63 -11.18
CA ALA A 282 10.63 12.11 -10.31
C ALA A 282 12.02 12.54 -10.76
N PHE A 283 12.30 12.51 -12.07
CA PHE A 283 13.59 12.94 -12.61
C PHE A 283 13.86 14.43 -12.36
N ILE A 284 12.85 15.29 -12.53
CA ILE A 284 12.97 16.72 -12.25
C ILE A 284 13.27 16.95 -10.76
N VAL A 285 12.50 16.32 -9.87
CA VAL A 285 12.67 16.46 -8.42
C VAL A 285 14.03 15.90 -7.96
N LEU A 286 14.47 14.79 -8.54
CA LEU A 286 15.72 14.12 -8.18
C LEU A 286 16.93 14.64 -8.98
N SER A 287 16.76 15.61 -9.88
CA SER A 287 17.83 16.15 -10.73
C SER A 287 19.06 16.62 -9.95
N PRO A 288 18.98 17.25 -8.75
CA PRO A 288 20.18 17.61 -7.98
C PRO A 288 21.06 16.38 -7.63
N PHE A 289 20.44 15.23 -7.39
CA PHE A 289 21.20 13.99 -7.10
C PHE A 289 21.97 13.48 -8.30
N PHE A 290 21.47 13.71 -9.54
CA PHE A 290 22.17 13.36 -10.77
C PHE A 290 23.40 14.22 -11.05
N VAL A 291 23.55 15.34 -10.34
CA VAL A 291 24.76 16.18 -10.38
C VAL A 291 25.69 15.84 -9.21
N VAL A 292 25.14 15.84 -7.99
CA VAL A 292 25.93 15.70 -6.76
C VAL A 292 26.52 14.28 -6.60
N VAL A 293 25.71 13.23 -6.79
CA VAL A 293 26.15 11.83 -6.56
C VAL A 293 27.28 11.43 -7.53
N PRO A 294 27.26 11.73 -8.83
CA PRO A 294 28.38 11.47 -9.73
C PRO A 294 29.72 12.07 -9.26
N ILE A 295 29.68 13.31 -8.78
CA ILE A 295 30.88 14.00 -8.26
C ILE A 295 31.39 13.26 -7.03
N LEU A 296 30.54 12.94 -6.08
CA LEU A 296 30.93 12.22 -4.85
C LEU A 296 31.46 10.82 -5.16
N VAL A 297 30.85 10.08 -6.10
CA VAL A 297 31.35 8.76 -6.53
C VAL A 297 32.75 8.86 -7.13
N LYS A 298 33.03 9.89 -7.95
CA LYS A 298 34.36 10.12 -8.53
C LYS A 298 35.39 10.51 -7.49
N LEU A 299 35.02 11.28 -6.48
CA LEU A 299 35.93 11.68 -5.40
C LEU A 299 36.25 10.52 -4.43
N THR A 300 35.30 9.57 -4.26
CA THR A 300 35.51 8.44 -3.31
C THR A 300 36.21 7.24 -3.92
N SER A 301 36.10 7.02 -5.23
CA SER A 301 36.76 5.88 -5.89
C SER A 301 37.01 6.10 -7.37
N ARG A 302 38.14 5.61 -7.88
CA ARG A 302 38.51 5.67 -9.30
C ARG A 302 37.60 4.74 -10.11
N GLY A 303 37.19 5.13 -11.34
CA GLY A 303 36.41 4.33 -12.27
C GLY A 303 35.10 4.99 -12.74
N PRO A 304 34.19 4.27 -13.42
CA PRO A 304 32.94 4.82 -13.98
C PRO A 304 31.97 5.18 -12.85
N VAL A 305 31.12 6.18 -13.07
CA VAL A 305 30.07 6.63 -12.12
C VAL A 305 28.90 5.66 -12.08
N PHE A 306 28.53 5.17 -13.25
CA PHE A 306 27.42 4.26 -13.44
C PHE A 306 27.89 2.82 -13.54
N TYR A 307 27.07 1.94 -12.97
CA TYR A 307 27.19 0.49 -13.08
C TYR A 307 25.94 -0.06 -13.77
N ARG A 308 26.10 -1.08 -14.59
CA ARG A 308 24.99 -1.77 -15.24
C ARG A 308 24.97 -3.20 -14.77
N GLN A 309 23.77 -3.68 -14.44
CA GLN A 309 23.56 -5.05 -13.99
C GLN A 309 22.57 -5.75 -14.92
N ASP A 310 22.95 -6.92 -15.42
CA ASP A 310 22.08 -7.72 -16.25
C ASP A 310 20.96 -8.34 -15.39
N ARG A 311 19.73 -8.20 -15.86
CA ARG A 311 18.50 -8.67 -15.22
C ARG A 311 17.53 -9.19 -16.26
N LEU A 312 16.52 -9.95 -15.79
CA LEU A 312 15.43 -10.39 -16.65
C LEU A 312 14.33 -9.34 -16.68
N GLY A 313 13.98 -8.93 -17.87
CA GLY A 313 12.87 -8.03 -18.17
C GLY A 313 11.62 -8.78 -18.61
N LYS A 314 10.72 -8.05 -19.27
CA LYS A 314 9.47 -8.62 -19.79
C LYS A 314 9.74 -9.78 -20.76
N ARG A 315 9.01 -10.89 -20.58
CA ARG A 315 9.15 -12.15 -21.35
C ARG A 315 10.54 -12.78 -21.27
N GLY A 316 11.22 -12.58 -20.12
CA GLY A 316 12.56 -13.13 -19.92
C GLY A 316 13.67 -12.46 -20.74
N ARG A 317 13.39 -11.35 -21.44
CA ARG A 317 14.42 -10.65 -22.22
C ARG A 317 15.46 -10.03 -21.29
N PRO A 318 16.77 -10.19 -21.54
CA PRO A 318 17.78 -9.54 -20.72
C PRO A 318 17.70 -8.02 -20.87
N ILE A 319 17.77 -7.32 -19.74
CA ILE A 319 17.84 -5.86 -19.66
C ILE A 319 19.04 -5.45 -18.81
N ARG A 320 19.61 -4.29 -19.09
CA ARG A 320 20.73 -3.71 -18.32
C ARG A 320 20.20 -2.63 -17.39
N VAL A 321 20.14 -2.95 -16.10
CA VAL A 321 19.62 -2.04 -15.08
C VAL A 321 20.72 -1.08 -14.65
N TRP A 322 20.45 0.23 -14.75
CA TRP A 322 21.38 1.29 -14.38
C TRP A 322 21.39 1.55 -12.89
N LYS A 323 22.58 1.73 -12.32
CA LYS A 323 22.78 2.13 -10.93
C LYS A 323 23.95 3.09 -10.80
N PHE A 324 23.96 3.90 -9.75
CA PHE A 324 25.19 4.55 -9.32
C PHE A 324 26.13 3.49 -8.73
N ARG A 325 27.41 3.61 -9.04
CA ARG A 325 28.41 2.71 -8.48
C ARG A 325 28.55 2.92 -6.97
N SER A 326 28.28 1.86 -6.24
CA SER A 326 28.36 1.82 -4.77
C SER A 326 29.49 0.94 -4.23
N MET A 327 30.21 0.22 -5.15
CA MET A 327 31.34 -0.64 -4.84
C MET A 327 32.62 -0.10 -5.46
N TYR A 328 33.77 -0.56 -4.98
CA TYR A 328 35.05 -0.30 -5.60
C TYR A 328 35.11 -0.92 -6.99
N ALA A 329 36.02 -0.41 -7.86
CA ALA A 329 36.13 -0.88 -9.23
C ALA A 329 36.63 -2.34 -9.33
N ASP A 330 37.41 -2.76 -8.36
CA ASP A 330 38.00 -4.09 -8.20
C ASP A 330 37.14 -5.03 -7.29
N ALA A 331 35.82 -4.77 -7.24
CA ALA A 331 34.90 -5.49 -6.36
C ALA A 331 34.87 -7.01 -6.58
N ASP A 332 35.00 -7.47 -7.83
CA ASP A 332 34.98 -8.91 -8.15
C ASP A 332 36.27 -9.61 -7.74
N GLU A 333 37.40 -8.95 -7.88
CA GLU A 333 38.71 -9.44 -7.39
C GLU A 333 38.73 -9.52 -5.87
N ARG A 334 38.24 -8.49 -5.19
CA ARG A 334 38.08 -8.48 -3.75
C ARG A 334 37.16 -9.60 -3.27
N LEU A 335 36.06 -9.87 -3.97
CA LEU A 335 35.17 -10.97 -3.62
C LEU A 335 35.90 -12.31 -3.64
N LYS A 336 36.63 -12.59 -4.72
CA LYS A 336 37.39 -13.84 -4.84
C LYS A 336 38.37 -14.00 -3.68
N ALA A 337 39.14 -12.96 -3.39
CA ALA A 337 40.11 -12.98 -2.29
C ALA A 337 39.44 -13.21 -0.93
N ILE A 338 38.28 -12.60 -0.69
CA ILE A 338 37.53 -12.77 0.56
C ILE A 338 37.00 -14.20 0.70
N LEU A 339 36.42 -14.75 -0.38
CA LEU A 339 35.86 -16.10 -0.36
C LEU A 339 36.93 -17.19 -0.27
N GLU A 340 38.14 -16.90 -0.71
CA GLU A 340 39.29 -17.79 -0.57
C GLU A 340 39.90 -17.75 0.84
N SER A 341 39.92 -16.56 1.46
CA SER A 341 40.58 -16.34 2.74
C SER A 341 39.69 -16.56 3.98
N ASP A 342 38.35 -16.48 3.85
CA ASP A 342 37.41 -16.53 4.96
C ASP A 342 36.29 -17.55 4.71
N PRO A 343 36.37 -18.77 5.28
CA PRO A 343 35.38 -19.83 5.13
C PRO A 343 33.99 -19.42 5.67
N ALA A 344 33.92 -18.57 6.70
CA ALA A 344 32.65 -18.14 7.27
C ALA A 344 31.90 -17.21 6.29
N ARG A 345 32.64 -16.26 5.68
CA ARG A 345 32.09 -15.38 4.64
C ARG A 345 31.72 -16.16 3.37
N ARG A 346 32.46 -17.22 3.06
CA ARG A 346 32.10 -18.12 1.96
C ARG A 346 30.77 -18.81 2.22
N ALA A 347 30.55 -19.37 3.40
CA ALA A 347 29.30 -20.00 3.79
C ALA A 347 28.13 -18.98 3.78
N GLU A 348 28.34 -17.75 4.24
CA GLU A 348 27.35 -16.67 4.19
C GLU A 348 26.99 -16.31 2.73
N TRP A 349 28.01 -16.24 1.87
CA TRP A 349 27.81 -15.96 0.44
C TRP A 349 27.08 -17.07 -0.27
N ASP A 350 27.43 -18.34 -0.03
CA ASP A 350 26.79 -19.50 -0.66
C ASP A 350 25.33 -19.63 -0.23
N ALA A 351 24.99 -19.20 0.99
CA ALA A 351 23.62 -19.23 1.51
C ALA A 351 22.72 -18.11 0.94
N SER A 352 23.27 -16.91 0.68
CA SER A 352 22.43 -15.74 0.38
C SER A 352 22.90 -14.86 -0.78
N PHE A 353 24.06 -15.14 -1.36
CA PHE A 353 24.75 -14.29 -2.34
C PHE A 353 24.94 -12.83 -1.85
N LYS A 354 24.99 -12.64 -0.53
CA LYS A 354 25.20 -11.37 0.13
C LYS A 354 26.13 -11.54 1.31
N LEU A 355 26.91 -10.50 1.60
CA LEU A 355 27.69 -10.40 2.82
C LEU A 355 27.10 -9.31 3.70
N ARG A 356 26.96 -9.57 4.99
CA ARG A 356 26.38 -8.65 5.97
C ARG A 356 27.18 -7.36 6.09
N ASP A 357 28.52 -7.47 6.14
CA ASP A 357 29.44 -6.35 6.06
C ASP A 357 30.36 -6.56 4.85
N ASP A 358 29.90 -6.10 3.70
CA ASP A 358 30.57 -6.30 2.42
C ASP A 358 31.69 -5.27 2.24
N PRO A 359 32.98 -5.68 2.35
CA PRO A 359 34.11 -4.75 2.25
C PRO A 359 34.34 -4.20 0.82
N ARG A 360 33.59 -4.69 -0.16
CA ARG A 360 33.59 -4.15 -1.53
C ARG A 360 32.83 -2.84 -1.63
N VAL A 361 31.92 -2.56 -0.65
CA VAL A 361 31.08 -1.37 -0.65
C VAL A 361 31.86 -0.18 -0.11
N THR A 362 31.89 0.91 -0.87
CA THR A 362 32.52 2.16 -0.41
C THR A 362 31.72 2.79 0.74
N PRO A 363 32.32 3.65 1.59
CA PRO A 363 31.57 4.37 2.62
C PRO A 363 30.39 5.18 2.05
N LEU A 364 30.60 5.89 0.94
CA LEU A 364 29.52 6.55 0.20
C LEU A 364 28.50 5.54 -0.34
N GLY A 365 28.96 4.42 -0.89
CA GLY A 365 28.11 3.36 -1.42
C GLY A 365 27.20 2.76 -0.36
N ARG A 366 27.65 2.65 0.89
CA ARG A 366 26.83 2.21 2.03
C ARG A 366 25.67 3.18 2.28
N PHE A 367 25.94 4.47 2.25
CA PHE A 367 24.91 5.50 2.34
C PHE A 367 23.93 5.43 1.17
N LEU A 368 24.43 5.37 -0.07
CA LEU A 368 23.59 5.29 -1.27
C LEU A 368 22.66 4.08 -1.25
N ARG A 369 23.14 2.91 -0.85
CA ARG A 369 22.34 1.68 -0.72
C ARG A 369 21.30 1.78 0.39
N LYS A 370 21.69 2.32 1.56
CA LYS A 370 20.78 2.52 2.69
C LYS A 370 19.63 3.43 2.33
N THR A 371 19.86 4.46 1.51
CA THR A 371 18.86 5.42 1.05
C THR A 371 18.21 5.04 -0.28
N SER A 372 18.66 3.96 -0.92
CA SER A 372 18.25 3.53 -2.27
C SER A 372 18.52 4.59 -3.37
N ILE A 373 19.36 5.57 -3.11
CA ILE A 373 19.77 6.60 -4.10
C ILE A 373 20.57 5.96 -5.24
N ASP A 374 21.29 4.86 -4.98
CA ASP A 374 22.01 4.11 -6.00
C ASP A 374 21.09 3.59 -7.12
N GLU A 375 19.79 3.48 -6.90
CA GLU A 375 18.81 3.00 -7.87
C GLU A 375 18.16 4.10 -8.72
N PHE A 376 18.39 5.40 -8.42
CA PHE A 376 17.81 6.51 -9.20
C PHE A 376 18.11 6.45 -10.71
N PRO A 377 19.31 6.01 -11.17
CA PRO A 377 19.56 5.87 -12.60
C PRO A 377 18.66 4.88 -13.34
N GLN A 378 17.91 4.02 -12.64
CA GLN A 378 16.90 3.16 -13.27
C GLN A 378 15.77 3.98 -13.93
N LEU A 379 15.61 5.27 -13.60
CA LEU A 379 14.71 6.15 -14.36
C LEU A 379 15.05 6.18 -15.84
N PHE A 380 16.33 6.04 -16.22
CA PHE A 380 16.73 5.91 -17.63
C PHE A 380 16.16 4.63 -18.29
N ASN A 381 16.06 3.53 -17.53
CA ASN A 381 15.43 2.30 -18.02
C ASN A 381 13.91 2.47 -18.21
N VAL A 382 13.24 3.31 -17.38
CA VAL A 382 11.83 3.62 -17.57
C VAL A 382 11.61 4.43 -18.83
N PHE A 383 12.45 5.45 -19.08
CA PHE A 383 12.37 6.25 -20.31
C PHE A 383 12.68 5.43 -21.54
N ALA A 384 13.68 4.53 -21.49
CA ALA A 384 14.00 3.60 -22.57
C ALA A 384 12.87 2.58 -22.81
N GLY A 385 12.00 2.38 -21.83
CA GLY A 385 10.88 1.45 -21.93
C GLY A 385 11.22 0.01 -21.53
N ASP A 386 12.39 -0.24 -20.97
CA ASP A 386 12.81 -1.55 -20.46
C ASP A 386 12.15 -1.89 -19.12
N MET A 387 11.90 -0.86 -18.30
CA MET A 387 11.30 -0.96 -16.99
C MET A 387 10.03 -0.11 -16.87
N ALA A 388 9.27 -0.35 -15.80
CA ALA A 388 8.18 0.46 -15.31
C ALA A 388 8.63 1.18 -14.03
N LEU A 389 7.94 2.23 -13.62
CA LEU A 389 8.15 2.82 -12.29
C LEU A 389 7.78 1.82 -11.20
N VAL A 390 6.58 1.26 -11.33
CA VAL A 390 6.05 0.25 -10.40
C VAL A 390 5.87 -1.08 -11.14
N GLY A 391 6.37 -2.16 -10.56
CA GLY A 391 6.29 -3.50 -11.11
C GLY A 391 7.00 -4.52 -10.24
N PRO A 392 6.97 -5.81 -10.60
CA PRO A 392 7.78 -6.82 -9.97
C PRO A 392 9.28 -6.46 -10.04
N ARG A 393 10.03 -6.81 -9.01
CA ARG A 393 11.48 -6.51 -9.00
C ARG A 393 12.20 -7.27 -10.12
N PRO A 394 13.13 -6.65 -10.86
CA PRO A 394 13.94 -7.36 -11.85
C PRO A 394 14.84 -8.41 -11.17
N ILE A 395 14.72 -9.66 -11.58
CA ILE A 395 15.45 -10.80 -11.04
C ILE A 395 16.60 -11.23 -11.95
N VAL A 396 17.53 -12.01 -11.41
CA VAL A 396 18.55 -12.72 -12.18
C VAL A 396 18.04 -14.10 -12.59
N GLU A 397 18.66 -14.71 -13.59
CA GLU A 397 18.28 -16.03 -14.10
C GLU A 397 18.26 -17.10 -13.01
N LYS A 398 19.21 -17.04 -12.08
CA LYS A 398 19.30 -17.95 -10.93
C LYS A 398 18.10 -17.88 -9.99
N GLU A 399 17.30 -16.79 -10.00
CA GLU A 399 16.13 -16.63 -9.16
C GLU A 399 14.84 -17.18 -9.80
N VAL A 400 14.86 -17.55 -11.08
CA VAL A 400 13.68 -18.03 -11.81
C VAL A 400 13.05 -19.27 -11.16
N HIS A 401 13.86 -20.17 -10.63
CA HIS A 401 13.36 -21.40 -9.99
C HIS A 401 12.47 -21.15 -8.78
N TYR A 402 12.65 -20.00 -8.07
CA TYR A 402 11.78 -19.65 -6.94
C TYR A 402 10.36 -19.26 -7.37
N TYR A 403 10.17 -18.84 -8.62
CA TYR A 403 8.84 -18.49 -9.14
C TYR A 403 8.06 -19.71 -9.64
N GLY A 404 8.72 -20.81 -10.01
CA GLY A 404 8.06 -22.02 -10.48
C GLY A 404 7.02 -21.73 -11.56
N SER A 405 5.80 -22.25 -11.39
CA SER A 405 4.67 -22.03 -12.31
C SER A 405 4.21 -20.56 -12.40
N SER A 406 4.56 -19.73 -11.44
CA SER A 406 4.22 -18.29 -11.41
C SER A 406 5.13 -17.44 -12.30
N TYR A 407 6.22 -18.00 -12.84
CA TYR A 407 7.19 -17.24 -13.64
C TYR A 407 6.57 -16.60 -14.88
N GLU A 408 5.70 -17.28 -15.59
CA GLU A 408 5.01 -16.72 -16.77
C GLU A 408 4.19 -15.47 -16.40
N THR A 409 3.49 -15.55 -15.28
CA THR A 409 2.73 -14.41 -14.75
C THR A 409 3.66 -13.23 -14.42
N PHE A 410 4.74 -13.49 -13.70
CA PHE A 410 5.78 -12.51 -13.39
C PHE A 410 6.36 -11.88 -14.66
N ALA A 411 6.81 -12.69 -15.61
CA ALA A 411 7.47 -12.25 -16.83
C ALA A 411 6.53 -11.57 -17.84
N SER A 412 5.22 -11.61 -17.62
CA SER A 412 4.24 -11.00 -18.53
C SER A 412 4.23 -9.46 -18.52
N VAL A 413 4.83 -8.84 -17.50
CA VAL A 413 4.93 -7.38 -17.33
C VAL A 413 6.37 -6.90 -17.35
N LYS A 414 6.58 -5.57 -17.46
CA LYS A 414 7.91 -4.98 -17.26
C LYS A 414 8.24 -4.98 -15.77
N PRO A 415 9.51 -5.23 -15.39
CA PRO A 415 9.95 -5.06 -14.02
C PRO A 415 9.90 -3.59 -13.60
N GLY A 416 9.70 -3.34 -12.30
CA GLY A 416 9.62 -2.00 -11.73
C GLY A 416 10.89 -1.56 -10.99
N ILE A 417 11.05 -0.25 -10.82
CA ILE A 417 12.03 0.33 -9.87
C ILE A 417 11.60 -0.02 -8.45
N THR A 418 10.31 0.13 -8.17
CA THR A 418 9.68 -0.31 -6.93
C THR A 418 8.53 -1.28 -7.20
N GLY A 419 8.10 -2.02 -6.19
CA GLY A 419 7.04 -2.99 -6.32
C GLY A 419 6.31 -3.23 -5.01
N LEU A 420 5.23 -4.00 -5.07
CA LEU A 420 4.35 -4.24 -3.93
C LEU A 420 5.10 -4.82 -2.72
N TRP A 421 5.95 -5.83 -2.91
CA TRP A 421 6.70 -6.41 -1.80
C TRP A 421 7.76 -5.45 -1.24
N GLN A 422 8.41 -4.64 -2.10
CA GLN A 422 9.38 -3.63 -1.69
C GLN A 422 8.73 -2.55 -0.82
N ALA A 423 7.48 -2.20 -1.11
CA ALA A 423 6.68 -1.25 -0.35
C ALA A 423 6.06 -1.85 0.93
N SER A 424 5.94 -3.18 1.03
CA SER A 424 5.21 -3.88 2.10
C SER A 424 6.06 -4.45 3.23
N GLY A 425 7.41 -4.47 3.12
CA GLY A 425 8.23 -5.04 4.19
C GLY A 425 9.71 -5.24 3.87
N ARG A 426 10.15 -4.94 2.63
CA ARG A 426 11.55 -5.03 2.17
C ARG A 426 12.27 -6.33 2.62
N SER A 427 13.33 -6.20 3.45
CA SER A 427 14.27 -7.30 3.76
C SER A 427 13.70 -8.43 4.62
N ASP A 428 12.62 -8.18 5.37
CA ASP A 428 12.08 -9.14 6.35
C ASP A 428 11.04 -10.10 5.74
N THR A 429 10.88 -10.05 4.41
CA THR A 429 9.90 -10.86 3.69
C THR A 429 10.56 -12.13 3.15
N ASP A 430 10.03 -13.30 3.51
CA ASP A 430 10.39 -14.57 2.91
C ASP A 430 10.22 -14.57 1.39
N TYR A 431 11.05 -15.36 0.68
CA TYR A 431 11.05 -15.37 -0.78
C TYR A 431 9.70 -15.80 -1.37
N GLN A 432 9.05 -16.79 -0.77
CA GLN A 432 7.72 -17.24 -1.21
C GLN A 432 6.69 -16.12 -1.11
N ARG A 433 6.74 -15.32 -0.05
CA ARG A 433 5.87 -14.17 0.11
C ARG A 433 6.18 -13.05 -0.89
N ARG A 434 7.45 -12.85 -1.28
CA ARG A 434 7.82 -11.92 -2.36
C ARG A 434 7.18 -12.33 -3.67
N VAL A 435 7.31 -13.61 -4.04
CA VAL A 435 6.68 -14.18 -5.24
C VAL A 435 5.17 -13.97 -5.21
N ALA A 436 4.53 -14.28 -4.08
CA ALA A 436 3.08 -14.11 -3.94
C ALA A 436 2.65 -12.65 -4.10
N LEU A 437 3.41 -11.69 -3.56
CA LEU A 437 3.12 -10.26 -3.69
C LEU A 437 3.37 -9.74 -5.12
N ASP A 438 4.41 -10.24 -5.80
CA ASP A 438 4.66 -9.90 -7.20
C ASP A 438 3.54 -10.44 -8.11
N VAL A 439 3.12 -11.69 -7.91
CA VAL A 439 1.98 -12.29 -8.62
C VAL A 439 0.69 -11.53 -8.32
N HIS A 440 0.45 -11.21 -7.05
CA HIS A 440 -0.72 -10.43 -6.65
C HIS A 440 -0.75 -9.07 -7.36
N TYR A 441 0.36 -8.34 -7.38
CA TYR A 441 0.45 -7.07 -8.12
C TYR A 441 0.13 -7.26 -9.59
N VAL A 442 0.71 -8.28 -10.20
CA VAL A 442 0.53 -8.54 -11.62
C VAL A 442 -0.92 -8.87 -11.96
N LEU A 443 -1.61 -9.66 -11.14
CA LEU A 443 -3.00 -10.07 -11.35
C LEU A 443 -4.01 -8.97 -11.00
N ASN A 444 -3.68 -8.13 -10.04
CA ASN A 444 -4.60 -7.14 -9.46
C ASN A 444 -4.19 -5.69 -9.75
N TRP A 445 -3.37 -5.49 -10.78
CA TRP A 445 -2.88 -4.16 -11.12
C TRP A 445 -4.02 -3.15 -11.37
N SER A 446 -3.82 -1.95 -10.87
CA SER A 446 -4.62 -0.77 -11.21
C SER A 446 -3.72 0.48 -11.12
N PRO A 447 -4.06 1.61 -11.82
CA PRO A 447 -3.34 2.86 -11.66
C PRO A 447 -3.24 3.33 -10.22
N TRP A 448 -4.30 3.11 -9.45
CA TRP A 448 -4.34 3.47 -8.03
C TRP A 448 -3.43 2.61 -7.15
N MET A 449 -3.21 1.35 -7.54
CA MET A 449 -2.22 0.50 -6.88
C MET A 449 -0.80 1.04 -7.10
N ASP A 450 -0.49 1.51 -8.30
CA ASP A 450 0.80 2.14 -8.58
C ASP A 450 1.02 3.40 -7.74
N ILE A 451 0.04 4.30 -7.72
CA ILE A 451 0.10 5.53 -6.93
C ILE A 451 0.28 5.20 -5.45
N TRP A 452 -0.46 4.23 -4.93
CA TRP A 452 -0.35 3.78 -3.54
C TRP A 452 1.03 3.18 -3.24
N ILE A 453 1.58 2.33 -4.12
CA ILE A 453 2.93 1.74 -3.96
C ILE A 453 3.99 2.83 -3.97
N LEU A 454 3.92 3.80 -4.88
CA LEU A 454 4.84 4.94 -4.92
C LEU A 454 4.80 5.73 -3.62
N PHE A 455 3.61 6.00 -3.12
CA PHE A 455 3.43 6.70 -1.83
C PHE A 455 4.10 5.96 -0.68
N ARG A 456 3.87 4.64 -0.59
CA ARG A 456 4.51 3.79 0.42
C ARG A 456 6.03 3.70 0.24
N THR A 457 6.51 3.71 -1.00
CA THR A 457 7.94 3.70 -1.30
C THR A 457 8.62 4.98 -0.79
N VAL A 458 8.04 6.15 -1.10
CA VAL A 458 8.54 7.44 -0.59
C VAL A 458 8.56 7.44 0.94
N TYR A 459 7.47 7.01 1.57
CA TYR A 459 7.41 6.90 3.03
C TYR A 459 8.50 5.96 3.58
N ALA A 460 8.70 4.79 2.98
CA ALA A 460 9.70 3.81 3.42
C ALA A 460 11.15 4.32 3.24
N VAL A 461 11.42 5.10 2.18
CA VAL A 461 12.73 5.72 1.93
C VAL A 461 12.99 6.84 2.93
N VAL A 462 12.04 7.75 3.13
CA VAL A 462 12.19 8.88 4.06
C VAL A 462 12.40 8.43 5.50
N PHE A 463 11.64 7.44 5.95
CA PHE A 463 11.74 6.91 7.31
C PHE A 463 12.73 5.73 7.47
N MET A 464 13.53 5.45 6.43
CA MET A 464 14.59 4.40 6.42
C MET A 464 14.13 3.03 6.96
N ARG A 465 12.84 2.67 6.83
CA ARG A 465 12.30 1.41 7.32
C ARG A 465 12.75 0.25 6.42
N GLY A 466 13.38 -0.78 7.02
CA GLY A 466 13.80 -2.01 6.33
C GLY A 466 15.01 -1.83 5.39
N ALA A 467 15.83 -0.80 5.55
CA ALA A 467 17.14 -0.68 4.90
C ALA A 467 18.18 -1.46 5.73
N ARG A 468 18.71 -2.54 5.18
CA ARG A 468 19.89 -3.26 5.67
C ARG A 468 21.00 -3.17 4.65
#